data_3a5f3c31b5165a37e5e4b67f834a5234
#
_entry.id   3a5f3c31b5165a37e5e4b67f834a5234
#
_cell.length_a   1.000
_cell.length_b   1.000
_cell.length_c   1.000
_cell.angle_alpha   90.00
_cell.angle_beta   90.00
_cell.angle_gamma   90.00
#
_symmetry.space_group_name_H-M   'P 1'
#
loop_
_entity.id
_entity.type
_entity.pdbx_description
1 polymer ?
#
loop_
_entity_poly.entity_id
_entity_poly.type
_entity_poly.pdbx_seq_one_letter_code
_entity_poly.pdbx_strand_id
1 'polypeptide(L)'
;EMYDEAFIELDKSKKLASMYENDPLLLLIRRIELKYLSALEFETISEKQLINKQMKVNEVIKYAKSLNQHTQLYDILKHRLIHKGYIRSDKQKEDLNDLVLSELYLIANSSYRSFEANKLHLLF
;
A
#
# COMPACT_ATOMS: atom_id res chain seq x y z
N GLU A 1 -1.68 -20.12 26.54
CA GLU A 1 -0.48 -20.67 25.94
C GLU A 1 0.23 -19.64 25.08
N MET A 2 1.50 -19.92 24.76
CA MET A 2 2.37 -18.98 24.06
C MET A 2 1.81 -18.53 22.71
N TYR A 3 1.25 -19.45 21.90
CA TYR A 3 0.70 -19.10 20.58
C TYR A 3 -0.60 -18.30 20.69
N ASP A 4 -1.43 -18.55 21.69
CA ASP A 4 -2.67 -17.81 21.88
C ASP A 4 -2.39 -16.34 22.20
N GLU A 5 -1.41 -16.09 23.05
CA GLU A 5 -0.96 -14.74 23.37
C GLU A 5 -0.37 -14.04 22.14
N ALA A 6 0.41 -14.78 21.33
CA ALA A 6 0.98 -14.25 20.10
C ALA A 6 -0.11 -13.82 19.12
N PHE A 7 -1.16 -14.62 18.95
CA PHE A 7 -2.28 -14.28 18.07
C PHE A 7 -3.06 -13.05 18.56
N ILE A 8 -3.25 -12.92 19.87
CA ILE A 8 -3.90 -11.73 20.45
C ILE A 8 -3.09 -10.47 20.14
N GLU A 9 -1.77 -10.53 20.33
CA GLU A 9 -0.89 -9.40 20.03
C GLU A 9 -0.84 -9.08 18.53
N LEU A 10 -0.85 -10.10 17.69
CA LEU A 10 -0.91 -9.90 16.24
C LEU A 10 -2.22 -9.21 15.82
N ASP A 11 -3.35 -9.56 16.41
CA ASP A 11 -4.63 -8.92 16.11
C ASP A 11 -4.62 -7.45 16.52
N LYS A 12 -4.08 -7.12 17.69
CA LYS A 12 -3.93 -5.74 18.12
C LYS A 12 -3.03 -4.95 17.17
N SER A 13 -1.92 -5.54 16.78
CA SER A 13 -0.96 -4.92 15.86
C SER A 13 -1.58 -4.70 14.47
N LYS A 14 -2.38 -5.65 13.97
CA LYS A 14 -3.11 -5.49 12.71
C LYS A 14 -4.07 -4.30 12.74
N LYS A 15 -4.82 -4.16 13.83
CA LYS A 15 -5.75 -3.03 13.99
C LYS A 15 -5.01 -1.69 13.98
N LEU A 16 -3.90 -1.60 14.71
CA LEU A 16 -3.09 -0.39 14.73
C LEU A 16 -2.48 -0.08 13.37
N ALA A 17 -1.91 -1.08 12.70
CA ALA A 17 -1.32 -0.90 11.37
C ALA A 17 -2.36 -0.43 10.36
N SER A 18 -3.57 -1.00 10.40
CA SER A 18 -4.67 -0.59 9.52
C SER A 18 -5.12 0.84 9.82
N MET A 19 -5.23 1.20 11.10
CA MET A 19 -5.66 2.53 11.50
C MET A 19 -4.70 3.61 11.03
N TYR A 20 -3.39 3.35 11.05
CA TYR A 20 -2.36 4.29 10.60
C TYR A 20 -1.94 4.07 9.14
N GLU A 21 -2.64 3.21 8.41
CA GLU A 21 -2.34 2.87 7.01
C GLU A 21 -0.88 2.44 6.79
N ASN A 22 -0.30 1.74 7.77
CA ASN A 22 1.06 1.23 7.66
C ASN A 22 1.05 -0.13 6.94
N ASP A 23 0.95 -0.09 5.62
CA ASP A 23 0.84 -1.29 4.79
C ASP A 23 2.05 -2.23 4.90
N PRO A 24 3.31 -1.75 4.90
CA PRO A 24 4.46 -2.65 5.10
C PRO A 24 4.40 -3.42 6.42
N LEU A 25 4.01 -2.74 7.51
CA LEU A 25 3.87 -3.39 8.80
C LEU A 25 2.71 -4.38 8.80
N LEU A 26 1.58 -4.00 8.22
CA LEU A 26 0.41 -4.88 8.10
C LEU A 26 0.75 -6.15 7.31
N LEU A 27 1.48 -6.02 6.22
CA LEU A 27 1.94 -7.16 5.43
C LEU A 27 2.82 -8.09 6.26
N LEU A 28 3.77 -7.54 7.00
CA LEU A 28 4.65 -8.33 7.88
C LEU A 28 3.85 -9.09 8.93
N ILE A 29 2.91 -8.41 9.58
CA ILE A 29 2.07 -9.01 10.64
C ILE A 29 1.24 -10.16 10.07
N ARG A 30 0.62 -9.97 8.91
CA ARG A 30 -0.18 -11.02 8.26
C ARG A 30 0.67 -12.22 7.86
N ARG A 31 1.91 -11.98 7.42
CA ARG A 31 2.85 -13.05 7.08
C ARG A 31 3.27 -13.84 8.32
N ILE A 32 3.52 -13.15 9.43
CA ILE A 32 3.85 -13.78 10.71
C ILE A 32 2.68 -14.64 11.21
N GLU A 33 1.46 -14.15 11.10
CA GLU A 33 0.26 -14.91 11.47
C GLU A 33 0.17 -16.23 10.68
N LEU A 34 0.36 -16.17 9.37
CA LEU A 34 0.34 -17.38 8.53
C LEU A 34 1.47 -18.35 8.91
N LYS A 35 2.64 -17.82 9.25
CA LYS A 35 3.77 -18.64 9.69
C LYS A 35 3.45 -19.38 11.00
N TYR A 36 2.83 -18.70 11.95
CA TYR A 36 2.43 -19.33 13.22
C TYR A 36 1.34 -20.38 13.00
N LEU A 37 0.36 -20.09 12.15
CA LEU A 37 -0.68 -21.07 11.79
C LEU A 37 -0.09 -22.30 11.14
N SER A 38 0.90 -22.12 10.27
CA SER A 38 1.62 -23.24 9.64
C SER A 38 2.38 -24.07 10.67
N ALA A 39 3.03 -23.43 11.66
CA ALA A 39 3.73 -24.11 12.72
C ALA A 39 2.77 -24.98 13.57
N LEU A 40 1.50 -24.61 13.67
CA LEU A 40 0.45 -25.36 14.35
C LEU A 40 -0.28 -26.32 13.41
N GLU A 41 0.25 -26.54 12.20
CA GLU A 41 -0.33 -27.42 11.19
C GLU A 41 -1.77 -27.05 10.80
N PHE A 42 -2.12 -25.76 10.92
CA PHE A 42 -3.44 -25.21 10.58
C PHE A 42 -4.60 -25.86 11.32
N GLU A 43 -4.36 -26.36 12.53
CA GLU A 43 -5.39 -27.08 13.31
C GLU A 43 -6.60 -26.21 13.65
N THR A 44 -6.40 -24.89 13.79
CA THR A 44 -7.45 -23.98 14.30
C THR A 44 -8.26 -23.32 13.20
N ILE A 45 -7.91 -23.52 11.93
CA ILE A 45 -8.60 -22.88 10.80
C ILE A 45 -8.94 -23.89 9.71
N SER A 46 -10.00 -23.58 8.95
CA SER A 46 -10.38 -24.34 7.77
C SER A 46 -9.57 -23.86 6.55
N GLU A 47 -9.56 -24.67 5.50
CA GLU A 47 -8.94 -24.30 4.22
C GLU A 47 -9.51 -22.99 3.68
N LYS A 48 -10.82 -22.81 3.79
CA LYS A 48 -11.51 -21.59 3.35
C LYS A 48 -11.00 -20.36 4.10
N GLN A 49 -10.82 -20.47 5.41
CA GLN A 49 -10.27 -19.39 6.23
C GLN A 49 -8.83 -19.08 5.85
N LEU A 50 -8.03 -20.12 5.57
CA LEU A 50 -6.65 -19.96 5.12
C LEU A 50 -6.60 -19.20 3.80
N ILE A 51 -7.41 -19.58 2.82
CA ILE A 51 -7.49 -18.89 1.52
C ILE A 51 -7.89 -17.43 1.71
N ASN A 52 -8.86 -17.16 2.58
CA ASN A 52 -9.28 -15.80 2.88
C ASN A 52 -8.14 -14.96 3.46
N LYS A 53 -7.35 -15.52 4.36
CA LYS A 53 -6.17 -14.84 4.92
C LYS A 53 -5.11 -14.55 3.86
N GLN A 54 -4.88 -15.48 2.94
CA GLN A 54 -3.96 -15.29 1.83
C GLN A 54 -4.43 -14.18 0.89
N MET A 55 -5.73 -14.11 0.62
CA MET A 55 -6.32 -13.04 -0.19
C MET A 55 -6.12 -11.67 0.44
N LYS A 56 -6.24 -11.58 1.76
CA LYS A 56 -5.97 -10.32 2.49
C LYS A 56 -4.52 -9.89 2.37
N VAL A 57 -3.58 -10.82 2.36
CA VAL A 57 -2.17 -10.50 2.09
C VAL A 57 -2.01 -9.90 0.70
N ASN A 58 -2.65 -10.49 -0.30
CA ASN A 58 -2.61 -9.97 -1.68
C ASN A 58 -3.19 -8.57 -1.78
N GLU A 59 -4.27 -8.28 -1.05
CA GLU A 59 -4.85 -6.92 -1.01
C GLU A 59 -3.86 -5.90 -0.46
N VAL A 60 -3.17 -6.23 0.63
CA VAL A 60 -2.17 -5.33 1.23
C VAL A 60 -1.04 -5.04 0.22
N ILE A 61 -0.56 -6.06 -0.47
CA ILE A 61 0.48 -5.90 -1.50
C ILE A 61 -0.02 -4.97 -2.62
N LYS A 62 -1.25 -5.17 -3.08
CA LYS A 62 -1.85 -4.35 -4.12
C LYS A 62 -1.96 -2.88 -3.70
N TYR A 63 -2.40 -2.63 -2.48
CA TYR A 63 -2.51 -1.28 -1.95
C TYR A 63 -1.14 -0.61 -1.79
N ALA A 64 -0.17 -1.33 -1.26
CA ALA A 64 1.20 -0.84 -1.11
C ALA A 64 1.82 -0.50 -2.47
N LYS A 65 1.58 -1.33 -3.47
CA LYS A 65 2.04 -1.09 -4.84
C LYS A 65 1.43 0.18 -5.41
N SER A 66 0.13 0.37 -5.26
CA SER A 66 -0.58 1.56 -5.75
C SER A 66 -0.03 2.83 -5.10
N LEU A 67 0.12 2.82 -3.78
CA LEU A 67 0.67 3.96 -3.06
C LEU A 67 2.10 4.26 -3.49
N ASN A 68 2.92 3.22 -3.68
CA ASN A 68 4.29 3.38 -4.15
C ASN A 68 4.36 4.01 -5.55
N GLN A 69 3.46 3.63 -6.45
CA GLN A 69 3.39 4.21 -7.79
C GLN A 69 3.06 5.70 -7.74
N HIS A 70 2.11 6.10 -6.89
CA HIS A 70 1.79 7.51 -6.68
C HIS A 70 2.99 8.27 -6.10
N THR A 71 3.69 7.69 -5.14
CA THR A 71 4.86 8.28 -4.52
C THR A 71 5.98 8.48 -5.55
N GLN A 72 6.20 7.50 -6.42
CA GLN A 72 7.20 7.61 -7.50
C GLN A 72 6.89 8.77 -8.44
N LEU A 73 5.65 8.92 -8.85
CA LEU A 73 5.24 10.04 -9.70
C LEU A 73 5.42 11.38 -9.01
N TYR A 74 5.05 11.46 -7.73
CA TYR A 74 5.25 12.67 -6.94
C TYR A 74 6.74 13.03 -6.84
N ASP A 75 7.60 12.06 -6.61
CA ASP A 75 9.04 12.29 -6.52
C ASP A 75 9.60 12.80 -7.85
N ILE A 76 9.15 12.26 -8.97
CA ILE A 76 9.54 12.75 -10.29
C ILE A 76 9.08 14.20 -10.51
N LEU A 77 7.84 14.50 -10.15
CA LEU A 77 7.32 15.86 -10.25
C LEU A 77 8.16 16.82 -9.40
N LYS A 78 8.41 16.45 -8.15
CA LYS A 78 9.22 17.27 -7.24
C LYS A 78 10.63 17.49 -7.78
N HIS A 79 11.26 16.45 -8.33
CA HIS A 79 12.58 16.56 -8.94
C HIS A 79 12.58 17.56 -10.09
N ARG A 80 11.59 17.48 -10.98
CA ARG A 80 11.47 18.39 -12.11
C ARG A 80 11.28 19.84 -11.65
N LEU A 81 10.40 20.07 -10.68
CA LEU A 81 10.16 21.40 -10.15
C LEU A 81 11.39 22.01 -9.49
N ILE A 82 12.16 21.21 -8.75
CA ILE A 82 13.39 21.68 -8.07
C ILE A 82 14.49 22.01 -9.07
N HIS A 83 14.70 21.14 -10.08
CA HIS A 83 15.85 21.28 -10.99
C HIS A 83 15.56 22.09 -12.24
N LYS A 84 14.31 22.14 -12.71
CA LYS A 84 13.93 22.86 -13.92
C LYS A 84 13.15 24.15 -13.65
N GLY A 85 12.77 24.39 -12.38
CA GLY A 85 12.01 25.55 -11.98
C GLY A 85 10.56 25.51 -12.46
N TYR A 86 9.93 26.68 -12.52
CA TYR A 86 8.56 26.81 -12.97
C TYR A 86 8.41 26.51 -14.46
N ILE A 87 7.22 26.06 -14.87
CA ILE A 87 6.92 25.81 -16.27
C ILE A 87 6.98 27.11 -17.06
N ARG A 88 7.92 27.20 -18.00
CA ARG A 88 8.15 28.41 -18.80
C ARG A 88 8.05 28.17 -20.31
N SER A 89 7.98 26.90 -20.75
CA SER A 89 7.93 26.53 -22.16
C SER A 89 6.83 25.53 -22.42
N ASP A 90 6.38 25.45 -23.68
CA ASP A 90 5.38 24.47 -24.10
C ASP A 90 5.90 23.02 -23.91
N LYS A 91 7.17 22.80 -24.15
CA LYS A 91 7.79 21.50 -23.93
C LYS A 91 7.70 21.06 -22.45
N GLN A 92 7.94 21.99 -21.52
CA GLN A 92 7.82 21.71 -20.09
C GLN A 92 6.37 21.39 -19.70
N LYS A 93 5.40 22.06 -20.34
CA LYS A 93 3.97 21.75 -20.14
C LYS A 93 3.63 20.35 -20.63
N GLU A 94 4.15 19.95 -21.80
CA GLU A 94 3.94 18.61 -22.33
C GLU A 94 4.52 17.54 -21.41
N ASP A 95 5.76 17.75 -20.94
CA ASP A 95 6.41 16.83 -20.00
C ASP A 95 5.61 16.69 -18.71
N LEU A 96 5.05 17.79 -18.21
CA LEU A 96 4.21 17.76 -17.01
C LEU A 96 2.88 17.05 -17.28
N ASN A 97 2.27 17.27 -18.45
CA ASN A 97 1.02 16.64 -18.82
C ASN A 97 1.17 15.11 -18.84
N ASP A 98 2.31 14.57 -19.30
CA ASP A 98 2.56 13.13 -19.27
C ASP A 98 2.53 12.58 -17.85
N LEU A 99 3.08 13.30 -16.86
CA LEU A 99 3.01 12.91 -15.46
C LEU A 99 1.59 12.95 -14.93
N VAL A 100 0.83 14.00 -15.26
CA VAL A 100 -0.56 14.14 -14.83
C VAL A 100 -1.41 13.01 -15.40
N LEU A 101 -1.23 12.68 -16.67
CA LEU A 101 -1.94 11.56 -17.30
C LEU A 101 -1.59 10.22 -16.67
N SER A 102 -0.31 10.01 -16.33
CA SER A 102 0.12 8.79 -15.63
C SER A 102 -0.53 8.67 -14.25
N GLU A 103 -0.62 9.77 -13.52
CA GLU A 103 -1.24 9.81 -12.20
C GLU A 103 -2.75 9.53 -12.31
N LEU A 104 -3.44 10.13 -13.27
CA LEU A 104 -4.86 9.86 -13.50
C LEU A 104 -5.11 8.40 -13.87
N TYR A 105 -4.24 7.80 -14.67
CA TYR A 105 -4.31 6.37 -15.00
C TYR A 105 -4.22 5.50 -13.74
N LEU A 106 -3.29 5.80 -12.85
CA LEU A 106 -3.15 5.06 -11.59
C LEU A 106 -4.40 5.16 -10.73
N ILE A 107 -4.99 6.35 -10.62
CA ILE A 107 -6.22 6.57 -9.87
C ILE A 107 -7.37 5.76 -10.47
N ALA A 108 -7.53 5.80 -11.78
CA ALA A 108 -8.62 5.11 -12.47
C ALA A 108 -8.54 3.59 -12.29
N ASN A 109 -7.33 3.03 -12.17
CA ASN A 109 -7.11 1.59 -12.04
C ASN A 109 -6.89 1.14 -10.59
N SER A 110 -6.89 2.06 -9.63
CA SER A 110 -6.73 1.74 -8.22
C SER A 110 -8.09 1.56 -7.56
N SER A 111 -8.29 0.43 -6.90
CA SER A 111 -9.47 0.21 -6.06
C SER A 111 -9.28 0.72 -4.64
N TYR A 112 -8.06 1.14 -4.31
CA TYR A 112 -7.69 1.60 -2.98
C TYR A 112 -7.48 3.10 -2.96
N ARG A 113 -8.12 3.75 -1.99
CA ARG A 113 -7.98 5.20 -1.78
C ARG A 113 -7.61 5.44 -0.32
N SER A 114 -6.33 5.30 -0.03
CA SER A 114 -5.80 5.62 1.29
C SER A 114 -5.73 7.13 1.46
N PHE A 115 -5.61 7.56 2.71
CA PHE A 115 -5.36 8.95 3.03
C PHE A 115 -4.07 9.45 2.35
N GLU A 116 -3.01 8.65 2.37
CA GLU A 116 -1.73 9.01 1.76
C GLU A 116 -1.82 9.13 0.23
N ALA A 117 -2.51 8.20 -0.43
CA ALA A 117 -2.71 8.26 -1.87
C ALA A 117 -3.51 9.52 -2.27
N ASN A 118 -4.57 9.82 -1.53
CA ASN A 118 -5.38 11.03 -1.77
C ASN A 118 -4.56 12.29 -1.55
N LYS A 119 -3.72 12.33 -0.52
CA LYS A 119 -2.83 13.45 -0.25
C LYS A 119 -1.86 13.67 -1.40
N LEU A 120 -1.24 12.62 -1.90
CA LEU A 120 -0.32 12.71 -3.03
C LEU A 120 -1.04 13.17 -4.31
N HIS A 121 -2.25 12.69 -4.55
CA HIS A 121 -3.07 13.12 -5.68
C HIS A 121 -3.31 14.63 -5.64
N LEU A 122 -3.65 15.18 -4.49
CA LEU A 122 -3.93 16.62 -4.35
C LEU A 122 -2.69 17.48 -4.61
N LEU A 123 -1.48 16.92 -4.47
CA LEU A 123 -0.23 17.64 -4.75
C LEU A 123 0.08 17.73 -6.25
N PHE A 124 -0.56 16.90 -7.07
CA PHE A 124 -0.48 17.00 -8.52
C PHE A 124 -1.41 18.10 -9.03
#